data_e45c7d6b119134d3a357498f9bb89da8
#
_entry.id   e45c7d6b119134d3a357498f9bb89da8
#
_cell.length_a   1.000
_cell.length_b   1.000
_cell.length_c   1.000
_cell.angle_alpha   90.00
_cell.angle_beta   90.00
_cell.angle_gamma   90.00
#
_symmetry.space_group_name_H-M   'P 1'
#
loop_
_entity.id
_entity.type
_entity.pdbx_description
1 polymer ?
#
loop_
_entity_poly.entity_id
_entity_poly.type
_entity_poly.pdbx_seq_one_letter_code
_entity_poly.pdbx_strand_id
1 'polypeptide(L)'
;HRAGVRGTVWTETRDSGDKSLCVAGGHEHMDRRVHDFLKREARKDLHKASLAYAADLGVRVRRVSIRDQSSRWGSCTSAGSLSYSWRLILAPPYVLDYLAAHEVAHLVEMNHSPRFWRVVGRICDHVERAKRWLDTYGNDLHRYGVED
;
A
#
# COMPACT_ATOMS: atom_id res chain seq x y z
N HIS A 1 19.31 -0.89 12.86
CA HIS A 1 18.36 -0.34 13.85
C HIS A 1 19.12 0.48 14.87
N ARG A 2 18.41 1.17 15.74
CA ARG A 2 19.02 2.06 16.72
C ARG A 2 18.95 1.45 18.12
N ALA A 3 20.10 1.23 18.71
CA ALA A 3 20.17 0.67 20.06
C ALA A 3 19.73 1.72 21.08
N GLY A 4 19.17 1.26 22.17
CA GLY A 4 18.84 2.11 23.31
C GLY A 4 17.45 2.73 23.27
N VAL A 5 16.70 2.60 22.18
CA VAL A 5 15.36 3.13 22.08
C VAL A 5 14.37 1.98 22.14
N ARG A 6 14.01 1.62 23.38
CA ARG A 6 13.16 0.46 23.60
C ARG A 6 11.71 0.77 23.24
N GLY A 7 11.08 -0.16 22.53
CA GLY A 7 9.66 -0.05 22.20
C GLY A 7 9.32 0.91 21.10
N THR A 8 10.30 1.52 20.49
CA THR A 8 10.10 2.46 19.40
C THR A 8 10.19 1.76 18.05
N VAL A 9 9.34 2.15 17.15
CA VAL A 9 9.33 1.63 15.78
C VAL A 9 9.37 2.80 14.81
N TRP A 10 10.20 2.68 13.78
CA TRP A 10 10.30 3.72 12.76
C TRP A 10 10.68 3.10 11.42
N THR A 11 10.52 3.88 10.34
CA THR A 11 10.92 3.46 9.00
C THR A 11 11.95 4.43 8.45
N GLU A 12 12.78 3.94 7.55
CA GLU A 12 13.74 4.75 6.83
C GLU A 12 13.54 4.50 5.34
N THR A 13 13.66 5.57 4.53
CA THR A 13 13.57 5.46 3.08
C THR A 13 14.97 5.54 2.50
N ARG A 14 15.32 4.55 1.69
CA ARG A 14 16.63 4.51 1.02
C ARG A 14 16.57 5.24 -0.32
N ASP A 15 17.74 5.52 -0.87
CA ASP A 15 17.84 6.23 -2.15
C ASP A 15 17.07 5.53 -3.27
N SER A 16 16.94 4.22 -3.21
CA SER A 16 16.17 3.46 -4.19
C SER A 16 14.67 3.62 -4.05
N GLY A 17 14.21 4.30 -2.99
CA GLY A 17 12.80 4.40 -2.70
C GLY A 17 12.26 3.27 -1.83
N ASP A 18 13.09 2.31 -1.51
CA ASP A 18 12.69 1.22 -0.62
C ASP A 18 12.68 1.69 0.83
N LYS A 19 11.79 1.10 1.62
CA LYS A 19 11.69 1.39 3.05
C LYS A 19 12.31 0.28 3.86
N SER A 20 13.00 0.66 4.93
CA SER A 20 13.53 -0.29 5.91
C SER A 20 12.73 -0.17 7.19
N LEU A 21 12.39 -1.30 7.78
CA LEU A 21 11.72 -1.34 9.08
C LEU A 21 12.76 -1.37 10.16
N CYS A 22 12.64 -0.44 11.14
CA CYS A 22 13.55 -0.35 12.27
C CYS A 22 12.77 -0.56 13.55
N VAL A 23 13.27 -1.44 14.41
CA VAL A 23 12.64 -1.76 15.69
C VAL A 23 13.70 -1.73 16.79
N ALA A 24 13.46 -0.89 17.79
CA ALA A 24 14.34 -0.82 18.94
C ALA A 24 13.94 -1.87 19.98
N GLY A 25 14.90 -2.61 20.47
CA GLY A 25 14.70 -3.56 21.56
C GLY A 25 14.37 -4.99 21.15
N GLY A 26 13.95 -5.23 19.95
CA GLY A 26 13.66 -6.58 19.48
C GLY A 26 13.21 -6.54 18.04
N HIS A 27 13.74 -7.43 17.24
CA HIS A 27 13.52 -7.36 15.81
C HIS A 27 13.57 -8.71 15.10
N GLU A 28 13.61 -9.80 15.85
CA GLU A 28 13.69 -11.14 15.25
C GLU A 28 12.42 -11.50 14.49
N HIS A 29 11.30 -10.97 14.94
CA HIS A 29 10.02 -11.21 14.29
C HIS A 29 9.10 -10.03 14.58
N MET A 30 8.03 -9.95 13.80
CA MET A 30 7.08 -8.84 13.90
C MET A 30 6.13 -9.10 15.06
N ASP A 31 6.19 -8.24 16.09
CA ASP A 31 5.27 -8.32 17.19
C ASP A 31 4.05 -7.40 16.93
N ARG A 32 3.10 -7.43 17.85
CA ARG A 32 1.85 -6.69 17.71
C ARG A 32 2.08 -5.19 17.59
N ARG A 33 3.04 -4.66 18.35
CA ARG A 33 3.32 -3.22 18.36
C ARG A 33 3.86 -2.75 17.02
N VAL A 34 4.76 -3.53 16.42
CA VAL A 34 5.29 -3.26 15.09
C VAL A 34 4.17 -3.33 14.07
N HIS A 35 3.36 -4.37 14.14
CA HIS A 35 2.24 -4.57 13.22
C HIS A 35 1.26 -3.39 13.27
N ASP A 36 0.91 -2.96 14.49
CA ASP A 36 -0.01 -1.82 14.66
C ASP A 36 0.58 -0.53 14.11
N PHE A 37 1.89 -0.31 14.31
CA PHE A 37 2.55 0.85 13.74
C PHE A 37 2.49 0.85 12.22
N LEU A 38 2.79 -0.29 11.61
CA LEU A 38 2.80 -0.41 10.15
C LEU A 38 1.40 -0.23 9.58
N LYS A 39 0.38 -0.74 10.25
CA LYS A 39 -1.01 -0.55 9.81
C LYS A 39 -1.40 0.93 9.86
N ARG A 40 -1.00 1.65 10.90
CA ARG A 40 -1.29 3.09 10.98
C ARG A 40 -0.60 3.86 9.87
N GLU A 41 0.66 3.53 9.58
CA GLU A 41 1.39 4.20 8.50
C GLU A 41 0.78 3.90 7.14
N ALA A 42 0.39 2.64 6.91
CA ALA A 42 -0.25 2.25 5.67
C ALA A 42 -1.57 3.00 5.50
N ARG A 43 -2.39 3.08 6.56
CA ARG A 43 -3.66 3.78 6.50
C ARG A 43 -3.48 5.25 6.15
N LYS A 44 -2.52 5.90 6.77
CA LYS A 44 -2.24 7.31 6.54
C LYS A 44 -1.84 7.56 5.09
N ASP A 45 -0.90 6.79 4.58
CA ASP A 45 -0.37 6.99 3.22
C ASP A 45 -1.40 6.61 2.16
N LEU A 46 -2.11 5.50 2.34
CA LEU A 46 -3.09 5.03 1.37
C LEU A 46 -4.33 5.91 1.35
N HIS A 47 -4.76 6.40 2.51
CA HIS A 47 -5.88 7.32 2.59
C HIS A 47 -5.57 8.60 1.82
N LYS A 48 -4.39 9.17 2.05
CA LYS A 48 -3.96 10.39 1.38
C LYS A 48 -3.89 10.19 -0.13
N ALA A 49 -3.25 9.12 -0.58
CA ALA A 49 -3.11 8.85 -2.01
C ALA A 49 -4.47 8.59 -2.68
N SER A 50 -5.33 7.83 -2.01
CA SER A 50 -6.64 7.50 -2.56
C SER A 50 -7.50 8.73 -2.74
N LEU A 51 -7.51 9.65 -1.76
CA LEU A 51 -8.28 10.87 -1.86
C LEU A 51 -7.73 11.81 -2.94
N ALA A 52 -6.42 11.85 -3.12
CA ALA A 52 -5.83 12.67 -4.17
C ALA A 52 -6.22 12.18 -5.55
N TYR A 53 -6.15 10.85 -5.78
CA TYR A 53 -6.55 10.30 -7.07
C TYR A 53 -8.07 10.42 -7.31
N ALA A 54 -8.86 10.28 -6.24
CA ALA A 54 -10.31 10.46 -6.35
C ALA A 54 -10.64 11.88 -6.81
N ALA A 55 -9.93 12.87 -6.27
CA ALA A 55 -10.11 14.26 -6.70
C ALA A 55 -9.75 14.44 -8.17
N ASP A 56 -8.64 13.81 -8.62
CA ASP A 56 -8.22 13.89 -10.02
C ASP A 56 -9.27 13.31 -10.97
N LEU A 57 -9.96 12.25 -10.55
CA LEU A 57 -10.95 11.57 -11.39
C LEU A 57 -12.38 12.09 -11.17
N GLY A 58 -12.58 12.95 -10.19
CA GLY A 58 -13.92 13.45 -9.90
C GLY A 58 -14.84 12.38 -9.32
N VAL A 59 -14.29 11.40 -8.62
CA VAL A 59 -15.07 10.33 -8.00
C VAL A 59 -14.99 10.43 -6.48
N ARG A 60 -15.91 9.76 -5.80
CA ARG A 60 -16.01 9.83 -4.36
C ARG A 60 -15.59 8.51 -3.71
N VAL A 61 -14.60 8.59 -2.83
CA VAL A 61 -14.18 7.48 -1.97
C VAL A 61 -15.00 7.57 -0.69
N ARG A 62 -15.71 6.50 -0.37
CA ARG A 62 -16.56 6.45 0.82
C ARG A 62 -15.78 6.01 2.04
N ARG A 63 -14.88 5.03 1.87
CA ARG A 63 -14.14 4.43 2.98
C ARG A 63 -12.82 3.86 2.49
N VAL A 64 -11.80 3.98 3.32
CA VAL A 64 -10.52 3.31 3.09
C VAL A 64 -10.25 2.42 4.30
N SER A 65 -10.07 1.14 4.06
CA SER A 65 -9.80 0.15 5.11
C SER A 65 -8.45 -0.51 4.88
N ILE A 66 -7.75 -0.79 5.96
CA ILE A 66 -6.49 -1.51 5.90
C ILE A 66 -6.74 -2.91 6.41
N ARG A 67 -6.34 -3.90 5.61
CA ARG A 67 -6.62 -5.30 5.86
C ARG A 67 -5.34 -6.09 6.00
N ASP A 68 -5.49 -7.28 6.54
CA ASP A 68 -4.39 -8.24 6.71
C ASP A 68 -4.62 -9.42 5.77
N GLN A 69 -4.71 -9.12 4.47
CA GLN A 69 -4.94 -10.12 3.44
C GLN A 69 -3.63 -10.56 2.84
N SER A 70 -3.52 -11.85 2.56
CA SER A 70 -2.34 -12.42 1.91
C SER A 70 -2.56 -12.71 0.43
N SER A 71 -3.80 -12.64 -0.07
CA SER A 71 -4.13 -13.05 -1.42
C SER A 71 -4.30 -11.90 -2.40
N ARG A 72 -4.45 -10.68 -1.92
CA ARG A 72 -4.59 -9.53 -2.82
C ARG A 72 -4.06 -8.26 -2.15
N TRP A 73 -3.62 -7.33 -2.99
CA TRP A 73 -3.04 -6.07 -2.52
C TRP A 73 -4.09 -5.03 -2.22
N GLY A 74 -5.22 -5.09 -2.92
CA GLY A 74 -6.29 -4.15 -2.72
C GLY A 74 -7.57 -4.60 -3.36
N SER A 75 -8.65 -3.90 -3.07
CA SER A 75 -9.96 -4.14 -3.67
C SER A 75 -10.81 -2.88 -3.60
N CYS A 76 -11.85 -2.84 -4.44
CA CYS A 76 -12.75 -1.71 -4.51
C CYS A 76 -14.16 -2.21 -4.74
N THR A 77 -15.12 -1.64 -4.02
CA THR A 77 -16.54 -1.90 -4.29
C THR A 77 -17.12 -0.74 -5.09
N SER A 78 -18.22 -1.00 -5.80
CA SER A 78 -18.88 0.05 -6.58
C SER A 78 -19.43 1.17 -5.69
N ALA A 79 -19.62 0.90 -4.41
CA ALA A 79 -20.10 1.90 -3.45
C ALA A 79 -19.01 2.86 -2.99
N GLY A 80 -17.76 2.63 -3.37
CA GLY A 80 -16.66 3.53 -3.02
C GLY A 80 -15.86 3.08 -1.80
N SER A 81 -15.98 1.82 -1.38
CA SER A 81 -15.18 1.28 -0.28
C SER A 81 -13.92 0.63 -0.84
N LEU A 82 -12.78 1.14 -0.41
CA LEU A 82 -11.47 0.67 -0.82
C LEU A 82 -10.84 -0.11 0.32
N SER A 83 -10.16 -1.21 0.00
CA SER A 83 -9.41 -1.99 0.97
C SER A 83 -8.00 -2.22 0.45
N TYR A 84 -7.02 -2.14 1.33
CA TYR A 84 -5.62 -2.33 0.96
C TYR A 84 -4.93 -3.20 1.99
N SER A 85 -3.94 -3.97 1.56
CA SER A 85 -3.09 -4.72 2.48
C SER A 85 -2.12 -3.77 3.19
N TRP A 86 -1.98 -3.94 4.50
CA TRP A 86 -1.01 -3.15 5.27
C TRP A 86 0.41 -3.35 4.75
N ARG A 87 0.66 -4.48 4.11
CA ARG A 87 1.99 -4.84 3.62
C ARG A 87 2.51 -3.88 2.55
N LEU A 88 1.61 -3.08 1.96
CA LEU A 88 2.02 -2.08 0.97
C LEU A 88 2.94 -1.01 1.56
N ILE A 89 2.90 -0.81 2.88
CA ILE A 89 3.81 0.16 3.51
C ILE A 89 5.27 -0.32 3.44
N LEU A 90 5.49 -1.62 3.23
CA LEU A 90 6.82 -2.21 3.11
C LEU A 90 7.35 -2.11 1.67
N ALA A 91 6.49 -1.78 0.72
CA ALA A 91 6.88 -1.63 -0.68
C ALA A 91 7.45 -0.23 -0.93
N PRO A 92 8.15 -0.01 -2.03
CA PRO A 92 8.54 1.33 -2.42
C PRO A 92 7.33 2.24 -2.54
N PRO A 93 7.46 3.54 -2.22
CA PRO A 93 6.31 4.46 -2.29
C PRO A 93 5.58 4.47 -3.62
N TYR A 94 6.29 4.29 -4.74
CA TYR A 94 5.62 4.31 -6.04
C TYR A 94 4.70 3.10 -6.25
N VAL A 95 4.95 2.00 -5.54
CA VAL A 95 4.08 0.81 -5.62
C VAL A 95 2.79 1.06 -4.86
N LEU A 96 2.90 1.59 -3.65
CA LEU A 96 1.73 1.96 -2.85
C LEU A 96 0.88 2.99 -3.60
N ASP A 97 1.53 3.97 -4.19
CA ASP A 97 0.86 5.00 -4.97
C ASP A 97 0.11 4.41 -6.16
N TYR A 98 0.75 3.49 -6.88
CA TYR A 98 0.11 2.81 -8.01
C TYR A 98 -1.14 2.04 -7.56
N LEU A 99 -1.06 1.32 -6.43
CA LEU A 99 -2.20 0.56 -5.96
C LEU A 99 -3.36 1.48 -5.60
N ALA A 100 -3.09 2.65 -5.02
CA ALA A 100 -4.14 3.63 -4.75
C ALA A 100 -4.80 4.08 -6.06
N ALA A 101 -4.00 4.40 -7.08
CA ALA A 101 -4.54 4.79 -8.39
C ALA A 101 -5.38 3.67 -9.01
N HIS A 102 -4.90 2.45 -8.91
CA HIS A 102 -5.57 1.27 -9.46
C HIS A 102 -6.96 1.08 -8.84
N GLU A 103 -7.04 1.12 -7.50
CA GLU A 103 -8.32 0.88 -6.83
C GLU A 103 -9.29 2.04 -7.04
N VAL A 104 -8.80 3.28 -7.01
CA VAL A 104 -9.67 4.44 -7.25
C VAL A 104 -10.19 4.43 -8.68
N ALA A 105 -9.37 4.00 -9.65
CA ALA A 105 -9.79 3.92 -11.05
C ALA A 105 -10.98 2.97 -11.23
N HIS A 106 -11.13 1.98 -10.36
CA HIS A 106 -12.30 1.10 -10.40
C HIS A 106 -13.61 1.83 -10.12
N LEU A 107 -13.56 3.01 -9.54
CA LEU A 107 -14.79 3.81 -9.37
C LEU A 107 -15.23 4.45 -10.67
N VAL A 108 -14.37 4.46 -11.70
CA VAL A 108 -14.74 4.88 -13.06
C VAL A 108 -15.08 3.65 -13.91
N GLU A 109 -14.30 2.59 -13.78
CA GLU A 109 -14.48 1.38 -14.58
C GLU A 109 -14.14 0.15 -13.73
N MET A 110 -15.15 -0.65 -13.40
CA MET A 110 -14.96 -1.79 -12.48
C MET A 110 -14.16 -2.94 -13.09
N ASN A 111 -14.23 -3.11 -14.41
CA ASN A 111 -13.54 -4.19 -15.10
C ASN A 111 -12.14 -3.74 -15.54
N HIS A 112 -11.21 -4.67 -15.62
CA HIS A 112 -9.86 -4.41 -16.12
C HIS A 112 -9.85 -4.33 -17.65
N SER A 113 -10.73 -3.49 -18.22
CA SER A 113 -10.86 -3.28 -19.65
C SER A 113 -9.79 -2.30 -20.15
N PRO A 114 -9.64 -2.16 -21.48
CA PRO A 114 -8.75 -1.12 -22.00
C PRO A 114 -9.09 0.28 -21.48
N ARG A 115 -10.37 0.56 -21.26
CA ARG A 115 -10.79 1.85 -20.68
C ARG A 115 -10.25 2.02 -19.26
N PHE A 116 -10.29 0.97 -18.46
CA PHE A 116 -9.74 1.00 -17.10
C PHE A 116 -8.25 1.38 -17.13
N TRP A 117 -7.49 0.71 -17.98
CA TRP A 117 -6.05 0.95 -18.05
C TRP A 117 -5.73 2.35 -18.60
N ARG A 118 -6.57 2.89 -19.47
CA ARG A 118 -6.41 4.27 -19.91
C ARG A 118 -6.62 5.25 -18.74
N VAL A 119 -7.61 4.97 -17.89
CA VAL A 119 -7.86 5.81 -16.70
C VAL A 119 -6.66 5.76 -15.76
N VAL A 120 -6.16 4.56 -15.43
CA VAL A 120 -5.00 4.42 -14.55
C VAL A 120 -3.79 5.16 -15.13
N GLY A 121 -3.51 4.96 -16.42
CA GLY A 121 -2.36 5.59 -17.07
C GLY A 121 -2.44 7.11 -17.14
N ARG A 122 -3.65 7.65 -17.08
CA ARG A 122 -3.84 9.10 -17.13
C ARG A 122 -3.52 9.77 -15.80
N ILE A 123 -3.73 9.07 -14.69
CA ILE A 123 -3.51 9.64 -13.36
C ILE A 123 -2.21 9.16 -12.71
N CYS A 124 -1.60 8.11 -13.23
CA CYS A 124 -0.39 7.53 -12.64
C CYS A 124 0.63 7.28 -13.75
N ASP A 125 1.81 7.84 -13.63
CA ASP A 125 2.83 7.76 -14.68
C ASP A 125 3.87 6.67 -14.46
N HIS A 126 3.71 5.86 -13.42
CA HIS A 126 4.67 4.80 -13.07
C HIS A 126 4.02 3.42 -13.00
N VAL A 127 2.99 3.20 -13.81
CA VAL A 127 2.21 1.95 -13.80
C VAL A 127 3.10 0.73 -14.09
N GLU A 128 3.87 0.78 -15.17
CA GLU A 128 4.66 -0.39 -15.57
C GLU A 128 5.77 -0.70 -14.58
N ARG A 129 6.37 0.32 -14.02
CA ARG A 129 7.42 0.15 -13.01
C ARG A 129 6.86 -0.54 -11.77
N ALA A 130 5.69 -0.11 -11.31
CA ALA A 130 5.06 -0.68 -10.13
C ALA A 130 4.64 -2.14 -10.38
N LYS A 131 4.07 -2.41 -11.55
CA LYS A 131 3.66 -3.77 -11.92
C LYS A 131 4.87 -4.72 -11.94
N ARG A 132 5.98 -4.27 -12.50
CA ARG A 132 7.20 -5.09 -12.52
C ARG A 132 7.68 -5.39 -11.11
N TRP A 133 7.63 -4.40 -10.22
CA TRP A 133 8.04 -4.61 -8.84
C TRP A 133 7.15 -5.64 -8.15
N LEU A 134 5.84 -5.54 -8.35
CA LEU A 134 4.89 -6.48 -7.75
C LEU A 134 5.09 -7.90 -8.30
N ASP A 135 5.38 -8.04 -9.58
CA ASP A 135 5.64 -9.35 -10.19
C ASP A 135 6.89 -9.99 -9.61
N THR A 136 7.91 -9.18 -9.30
CA THR A 136 9.19 -9.69 -8.81
C THR A 136 9.17 -9.95 -7.31
N TYR A 137 8.61 -9.01 -6.53
CA TYR A 137 8.76 -9.01 -5.07
C TYR A 137 7.45 -9.15 -4.30
N GLY A 138 6.30 -9.13 -4.98
CA GLY A 138 5.03 -9.12 -4.29
C GLY A 138 4.83 -10.30 -3.34
N ASN A 139 5.24 -11.49 -3.75
CA ASN A 139 5.09 -12.67 -2.91
C ASN A 139 5.95 -12.60 -1.65
N ASP A 140 7.12 -11.97 -1.73
CA ASP A 140 7.98 -11.85 -0.56
C ASP A 140 7.37 -10.96 0.51
N LEU A 141 6.66 -9.89 0.11
CA LEU A 141 6.00 -9.03 1.07
C LEU A 141 4.90 -9.74 1.83
N HIS A 142 4.22 -10.68 1.20
CA HIS A 142 3.16 -11.42 1.85
C HIS A 142 3.66 -12.39 2.91
N ARG A 143 4.97 -12.58 3.03
CA ARG A 143 5.55 -13.40 4.10
C ARG A 143 5.55 -12.70 5.45
N TYR A 144 5.54 -11.36 5.45
CA TYR A 144 5.55 -10.62 6.71
C TYR A 144 4.20 -10.74 7.39
N GLY A 145 4.21 -11.07 8.67
CA GLY A 145 3.00 -11.25 9.43
C GLY A 145 2.19 -12.48 9.04
N VAL A 146 2.81 -13.44 8.41
CA VAL A 146 2.11 -14.60 7.85
C VAL A 146 1.47 -15.47 8.92
N GLU A 147 2.06 -15.51 10.08
CA GLU A 147 1.49 -16.31 11.18
C GLU A 147 0.17 -15.76 11.65
N ASP A 148 -0.21 -14.70 11.06
CA ASP A 148 -1.54 -14.17 11.27
C ASP A 148 -2.58 -15.23 11.04
#